data_26e1e161bad0d850ebd6cb505174dd5d
#
_entry.id   26e1e161bad0d850ebd6cb505174dd5d
#
_cell.length_a   1.000
_cell.length_b   1.000
_cell.length_c   1.000
_cell.angle_alpha   90.00
_cell.angle_beta   90.00
_cell.angle_gamma   90.00
#
_symmetry.space_group_name_H-M   'P 1'
#
loop_
_entity.id
_entity.type
_entity.pdbx_description
1 polymer ?
#
loop_
_entity_poly.entity_id
_entity_poly.type
_entity_poly.pdbx_seq_one_letter_code
_entity_poly.pdbx_strand_id
1 'polypeptide(L)'
;NKIALNNKINDNLERQALELFSNYQKASDKKICFTDVIQILGGGTPRTKESAYWDGDIPFFTPKDVGCPYTISTEKTITEDGLNHCNSRLYPVNTVFVTARGTVGKVSMPGVPMAMNQSCYALVGKNLHQLMVYFYTLATVKRLKHKASGAVFDAITTKDFSSEYINRLSEQDEKFFLKLAEPT
;
A
#
# COMPACT_ATOMS: atom_id res chain seq x y z
N ASN A 1 1.05 -29.09 6.81
CA ASN A 1 -0.06 -28.46 6.09
C ASN A 1 0.50 -27.54 5.00
N LYS A 2 0.12 -27.78 3.72
CA LYS A 2 0.63 -27.02 2.56
C LYS A 2 0.44 -25.49 2.70
N ILE A 3 -0.68 -25.05 3.27
CA ILE A 3 -0.97 -23.62 3.48
C ILE A 3 0.07 -23.00 4.42
N ALA A 4 0.37 -23.65 5.55
CA ALA A 4 1.36 -23.13 6.49
C ALA A 4 2.78 -23.10 5.89
N LEU A 5 3.12 -24.07 5.03
CA LEU A 5 4.39 -24.10 4.32
C LEU A 5 4.47 -22.98 3.28
N ASN A 6 3.42 -22.79 2.47
CA ASN A 6 3.36 -21.72 1.49
C ASN A 6 3.45 -20.33 2.14
N ASN A 7 2.76 -20.12 3.27
CA ASN A 7 2.86 -18.85 4.01
C ASN A 7 4.30 -18.59 4.48
N LYS A 8 4.98 -19.61 5.03
CA LYS A 8 6.39 -19.47 5.44
C LYS A 8 7.33 -19.19 4.27
N ILE A 9 7.08 -19.78 3.11
CA ILE A 9 7.86 -19.52 1.89
C ILE A 9 7.63 -18.08 1.44
N ASN A 10 6.38 -17.62 1.38
CA ASN A 10 6.04 -16.26 0.99
C ASN A 10 6.65 -15.23 1.93
N ASP A 11 6.55 -15.43 3.26
CA ASP A 11 7.16 -14.56 4.27
C ASP A 11 8.69 -14.47 4.10
N ASN A 12 9.32 -15.60 3.74
CA ASN A 12 10.77 -15.66 3.53
C ASN A 12 11.18 -14.93 2.24
N LEU A 13 10.43 -15.12 1.16
CA LEU A 13 10.66 -14.44 -0.11
C LEU A 13 10.47 -12.92 0.02
N GLU A 14 9.40 -12.49 0.69
CA GLU A 14 9.18 -11.07 0.96
C GLU A 14 10.33 -10.46 1.78
N ARG A 15 10.79 -11.14 2.82
CA ARG A 15 11.93 -10.69 3.63
C ARG A 15 13.21 -10.58 2.81
N GLN A 16 13.51 -11.56 1.95
CA GLN A 16 14.68 -11.53 1.06
C GLN A 16 14.59 -10.36 0.06
N ALA A 17 13.42 -10.14 -0.53
CA ALA A 17 13.20 -9.02 -1.44
C ALA A 17 13.37 -7.66 -0.73
N LEU A 18 12.87 -7.52 0.50
CA LEU A 18 13.05 -6.32 1.32
C LEU A 18 14.54 -6.07 1.67
N GLU A 19 15.29 -7.11 2.00
CA GLU A 19 16.71 -7.00 2.29
C GLU A 19 17.51 -6.59 1.05
N LEU A 20 17.24 -7.22 -0.09
CA LEU A 20 17.84 -6.87 -1.37
C LEU A 20 17.53 -5.42 -1.75
N PHE A 21 16.27 -5.02 -1.66
CA PHE A 21 15.83 -3.64 -1.90
C PHE A 21 16.55 -2.63 -0.99
N SER A 22 16.67 -2.95 0.30
CA SER A 22 17.41 -2.12 1.26
C SER A 22 18.88 -1.93 0.88
N ASN A 23 19.52 -2.97 0.35
CA ASN A 23 20.91 -2.90 -0.10
C ASN A 23 21.05 -1.99 -1.32
N TYR A 24 20.16 -2.08 -2.30
CA TYR A 24 20.13 -1.16 -3.43
C TYR A 24 19.87 0.28 -3.00
N GLN A 25 18.95 0.51 -2.06
CA GLN A 25 18.71 1.86 -1.53
C GLN A 25 19.94 2.46 -0.84
N LYS A 26 20.70 1.65 -0.08
CA LYS A 26 21.93 2.10 0.57
C LYS A 26 23.05 2.45 -0.43
N ALA A 27 23.08 1.75 -1.56
CA ALA A 27 24.06 1.99 -2.62
C ALA A 27 23.71 3.19 -3.51
N SER A 28 22.48 3.70 -3.43
CA SER A 28 22.04 4.83 -4.24
C SER A 28 22.26 6.16 -3.53
N ASP A 29 22.90 7.10 -4.22
CA ASP A 29 23.08 8.48 -3.77
C ASP A 29 21.95 9.43 -4.19
N LYS A 30 21.01 8.96 -5.02
CA LYS A 30 19.91 9.78 -5.56
C LYS A 30 18.78 9.94 -4.56
N LYS A 31 18.89 10.95 -3.71
CA LYS A 31 17.86 11.28 -2.70
C LYS A 31 16.78 12.17 -3.31
N ILE A 32 15.52 11.74 -3.24
CA ILE A 32 14.35 12.48 -3.75
C ILE A 32 13.22 12.46 -2.71
N CYS A 33 12.33 13.46 -2.77
CA CYS A 33 11.13 13.47 -1.92
C CYS A 33 10.19 12.32 -2.33
N PHE A 34 9.60 11.63 -1.34
CA PHE A 34 8.66 10.52 -1.58
C PHE A 34 7.50 10.94 -2.50
N THR A 35 6.95 12.12 -2.27
CA THR A 35 5.80 12.63 -3.04
C THR A 35 6.16 13.17 -4.42
N ASP A 36 7.43 13.31 -4.76
CA ASP A 36 7.83 13.67 -6.13
C ASP A 36 7.54 12.53 -7.12
N VAL A 37 7.67 11.29 -6.67
CA VAL A 37 7.52 10.09 -7.52
C VAL A 37 6.32 9.22 -7.16
N ILE A 38 5.63 9.49 -6.05
CA ILE A 38 4.46 8.74 -5.59
C ILE A 38 3.33 9.72 -5.28
N GLN A 39 2.19 9.51 -5.93
CA GLN A 39 0.95 10.22 -5.66
C GLN A 39 0.19 9.55 -4.52
N ILE A 40 -0.37 10.33 -3.61
CA ILE A 40 -1.19 9.86 -2.50
C ILE A 40 -2.63 10.25 -2.76
N LEU A 41 -3.52 9.29 -2.74
CA LEU A 41 -4.95 9.44 -2.96
C LEU A 41 -5.71 8.99 -1.71
N GLY A 42 -6.75 9.71 -1.34
CA GLY A 42 -7.61 9.36 -0.21
C GLY A 42 -8.71 8.38 -0.61
N GLY A 43 -9.26 7.72 0.39
CA GLY A 43 -10.51 6.96 0.28
C GLY A 43 -11.71 7.74 0.80
N GLY A 44 -12.88 7.11 0.75
CA GLY A 44 -14.13 7.66 1.26
C GLY A 44 -15.12 6.55 1.58
N THR A 45 -16.07 6.84 2.46
CA THR A 45 -17.10 5.89 2.86
C THR A 45 -18.47 6.40 2.40
N PRO A 46 -19.26 5.59 1.69
CA PRO A 46 -20.64 5.93 1.38
C PRO A 46 -21.46 6.11 2.66
N ARG A 47 -22.60 6.78 2.56
CA ARG A 47 -23.51 6.93 3.73
C ARG A 47 -23.90 5.56 4.26
N THR A 48 -23.51 5.28 5.50
CA THR A 48 -23.72 3.95 6.12
C THR A 48 -25.17 3.59 6.36
N LYS A 49 -26.06 4.59 6.40
CA LYS A 49 -27.52 4.40 6.60
C LYS A 49 -28.26 4.14 5.27
N GLU A 50 -27.60 4.31 4.12
CA GLU A 50 -28.19 4.10 2.81
C GLU A 50 -27.88 2.67 2.35
N SER A 51 -28.86 1.79 2.50
CA SER A 51 -28.68 0.36 2.17
C SER A 51 -28.40 0.12 0.68
N ALA A 52 -28.88 1.00 -0.21
CA ALA A 52 -28.62 0.91 -1.64
C ALA A 52 -27.12 1.04 -2.01
N TYR A 53 -26.29 1.54 -1.13
CA TYR A 53 -24.85 1.72 -1.36
C TYR A 53 -23.99 0.53 -0.97
N TRP A 54 -24.57 -0.46 -0.28
CA TRP A 54 -23.84 -1.57 0.32
C TRP A 54 -24.22 -2.91 -0.29
N ASP A 55 -23.42 -3.94 0.02
CA ASP A 55 -23.63 -5.34 -0.37
C ASP A 55 -23.69 -5.56 -1.90
N GLY A 56 -22.96 -4.73 -2.67
CA GLY A 56 -22.77 -4.89 -4.12
C GLY A 56 -21.51 -5.73 -4.44
N ASP A 57 -21.01 -5.56 -5.68
CA ASP A 57 -19.92 -6.39 -6.22
C ASP A 57 -18.52 -5.77 -6.02
N ILE A 58 -18.41 -4.53 -5.53
CA ILE A 58 -17.15 -3.82 -5.38
C ILE A 58 -16.60 -4.06 -3.97
N PRO A 59 -15.46 -4.76 -3.80
CA PRO A 59 -14.81 -4.92 -2.51
C PRO A 59 -14.43 -3.56 -1.90
N PHE A 60 -14.75 -3.39 -0.61
CA PHE A 60 -14.55 -2.13 0.11
C PHE A 60 -13.51 -2.29 1.21
N PHE A 61 -12.28 -1.93 0.90
CA PHE A 61 -11.12 -2.09 1.78
C PHE A 61 -11.16 -1.16 2.98
N THR A 62 -10.92 -1.72 4.15
CA THR A 62 -10.77 -1.03 5.44
C THR A 62 -9.50 -1.52 6.15
N PRO A 63 -9.04 -0.86 7.23
CA PRO A 63 -7.88 -1.35 7.99
C PRO A 63 -7.99 -2.77 8.55
N LYS A 64 -9.19 -3.35 8.60
CA LYS A 64 -9.42 -4.73 9.03
C LYS A 64 -9.10 -5.77 7.96
N ASP A 65 -9.15 -5.37 6.68
CA ASP A 65 -9.05 -6.26 5.53
C ASP A 65 -7.62 -6.47 5.03
N VAL A 66 -6.63 -5.91 5.73
CA VAL A 66 -5.22 -5.94 5.29
C VAL A 66 -4.72 -7.37 5.17
N GLY A 67 -4.52 -7.82 3.93
CA GLY A 67 -3.75 -9.02 3.59
C GLY A 67 -2.25 -8.69 3.45
N CYS A 68 -1.42 -9.70 3.36
CA CYS A 68 0.01 -9.52 3.20
C CYS A 68 0.55 -10.52 2.17
N PRO A 69 1.17 -10.05 1.08
CA PRO A 69 1.18 -8.67 0.59
C PRO A 69 -0.12 -8.24 -0.12
N TYR A 70 -1.00 -9.19 -0.46
CA TYR A 70 -2.23 -8.95 -1.21
C TYR A 70 -3.49 -9.14 -0.37
N THR A 71 -4.48 -8.26 -0.60
CA THR A 71 -5.88 -8.42 -0.17
C THR A 71 -6.71 -8.82 -1.38
N ILE A 72 -7.40 -9.97 -1.31
CA ILE A 72 -8.23 -10.51 -2.40
C ILE A 72 -9.72 -10.45 -2.10
N SER A 73 -10.10 -10.23 -0.86
CA SER A 73 -11.49 -10.11 -0.40
C SER A 73 -11.57 -9.15 0.78
N THR A 74 -12.73 -8.58 1.01
CA THR A 74 -13.03 -7.64 2.10
C THR A 74 -14.26 -8.07 2.87
N GLU A 75 -14.37 -7.63 4.13
CA GLU A 75 -15.56 -7.89 4.98
C GLU A 75 -16.82 -7.27 4.37
N LYS A 76 -16.67 -6.10 3.72
CA LYS A 76 -17.78 -5.33 3.15
C LYS A 76 -17.59 -5.11 1.67
N THR A 77 -18.70 -4.96 0.97
CA THR A 77 -18.74 -4.55 -0.43
C THR A 77 -19.65 -3.34 -0.60
N ILE A 78 -19.48 -2.61 -1.69
CA ILE A 78 -20.34 -1.49 -2.07
C ILE A 78 -20.86 -1.67 -3.49
N THR A 79 -21.95 -1.00 -3.79
CA THR A 79 -22.51 -0.91 -5.14
C THR A 79 -21.78 0.16 -5.96
N GLU A 80 -21.98 0.19 -7.28
CA GLU A 80 -21.54 1.30 -8.13
C GLU A 80 -22.14 2.63 -7.67
N ASP A 81 -23.40 2.61 -7.23
CA ASP A 81 -24.07 3.80 -6.69
C ASP A 81 -23.38 4.27 -5.41
N GLY A 82 -23.02 3.36 -4.51
CA GLY A 82 -22.22 3.64 -3.33
C GLY A 82 -20.85 4.25 -3.66
N LEU A 83 -20.17 3.72 -4.68
CA LEU A 83 -18.90 4.26 -5.15
C LEU A 83 -19.06 5.70 -5.68
N ASN A 84 -20.11 5.96 -6.47
CA ASN A 84 -20.39 7.28 -7.03
C ASN A 84 -20.79 8.33 -5.97
N HIS A 85 -21.25 7.89 -4.80
CA HIS A 85 -21.67 8.76 -3.70
C HIS A 85 -20.65 8.83 -2.55
N CYS A 86 -19.38 8.51 -2.81
CA CYS A 86 -18.30 8.71 -1.85
C CYS A 86 -17.03 9.26 -2.53
N ASN A 87 -16.06 9.70 -1.71
CA ASN A 87 -14.79 10.23 -2.20
C ASN A 87 -13.77 9.12 -2.56
N SER A 88 -14.18 7.85 -2.52
CA SER A 88 -13.34 6.75 -3.00
C SER A 88 -13.43 6.65 -4.52
N ARG A 89 -12.61 5.79 -5.06
CA ARG A 89 -12.64 5.37 -6.48
C ARG A 89 -12.31 3.90 -6.55
N LEU A 90 -12.59 3.27 -7.68
CA LEU A 90 -12.17 1.90 -7.94
C LEU A 90 -10.67 1.91 -8.28
N TYR A 91 -9.86 1.44 -7.34
CA TYR A 91 -8.41 1.31 -7.53
C TYR A 91 -8.09 -0.02 -8.21
N PRO A 92 -7.23 0.00 -9.24
CA PRO A 92 -6.83 -1.22 -9.93
C PRO A 92 -5.95 -2.12 -9.06
N VAL A 93 -5.80 -3.36 -9.50
CA VAL A 93 -4.84 -4.35 -8.95
C VAL A 93 -3.44 -3.72 -8.84
N ASN A 94 -2.69 -4.12 -7.82
CA ASN A 94 -1.34 -3.64 -7.50
C ASN A 94 -1.25 -2.16 -7.06
N THR A 95 -2.36 -1.43 -6.89
CA THR A 95 -2.32 -0.15 -6.18
C THR A 95 -1.83 -0.40 -4.75
N VAL A 96 -0.93 0.43 -4.23
CA VAL A 96 -0.44 0.23 -2.86
C VAL A 96 -1.37 0.91 -1.86
N PHE A 97 -1.98 0.14 -0.97
CA PHE A 97 -2.82 0.65 0.11
C PHE A 97 -2.04 0.74 1.42
N VAL A 98 -2.21 1.85 2.13
CA VAL A 98 -1.64 2.06 3.48
C VAL A 98 -2.74 2.44 4.45
N THR A 99 -2.79 1.77 5.58
CA THR A 99 -3.69 2.15 6.67
C THR A 99 -3.14 3.37 7.39
N ALA A 100 -3.89 4.47 7.33
CA ALA A 100 -3.51 5.76 7.89
C ALA A 100 -4.02 5.95 9.33
N ARG A 101 -5.09 5.23 9.70
CA ARG A 101 -5.73 5.27 11.03
C ARG A 101 -6.20 3.86 11.42
N GLY A 102 -6.41 3.63 12.71
CA GLY A 102 -6.74 2.32 13.25
C GLY A 102 -5.48 1.45 13.37
N THR A 103 -5.33 0.41 12.58
CA THR A 103 -4.08 -0.37 12.53
C THR A 103 -3.04 0.35 11.68
N VAL A 104 -2.45 1.43 12.20
CA VAL A 104 -1.62 2.38 11.44
C VAL A 104 -0.38 1.75 10.81
N GLY A 105 -0.15 2.08 9.55
CA GLY A 105 1.07 1.71 8.81
C GLY A 105 1.16 0.23 8.47
N LYS A 106 0.04 -0.39 8.17
CA LYS A 106 0.00 -1.64 7.42
C LYS A 106 -0.07 -1.33 5.94
N VAL A 107 0.59 -2.14 5.13
CA VAL A 107 0.68 -1.98 3.68
C VAL A 107 0.16 -3.25 3.02
N SER A 108 -0.67 -3.10 2.01
CA SER A 108 -1.20 -4.21 1.21
C SER A 108 -1.47 -3.72 -0.22
N MET A 109 -1.66 -4.65 -1.13
CA MET A 109 -2.08 -4.37 -2.50
C MET A 109 -3.40 -5.09 -2.79
N PRO A 110 -4.37 -4.48 -3.48
CA PRO A 110 -5.56 -5.18 -3.95
C PRO A 110 -5.17 -6.22 -5.02
N GLY A 111 -5.61 -7.45 -4.84
CA GLY A 111 -5.49 -8.52 -5.83
C GLY A 111 -6.66 -8.56 -6.82
N VAL A 112 -7.71 -7.80 -6.54
CA VAL A 112 -8.84 -7.47 -7.44
C VAL A 112 -9.12 -5.97 -7.31
N PRO A 113 -9.76 -5.31 -8.31
CA PRO A 113 -10.10 -3.89 -8.16
C PRO A 113 -10.95 -3.63 -6.91
N MET A 114 -10.56 -2.63 -6.10
CA MET A 114 -11.22 -2.33 -4.81
C MET A 114 -11.42 -0.83 -4.62
N ALA A 115 -12.48 -0.46 -3.92
CA ALA A 115 -12.62 0.84 -3.29
C ALA A 115 -12.05 0.78 -1.85
N MET A 116 -11.83 1.92 -1.21
CA MET A 116 -11.33 1.95 0.18
C MET A 116 -11.94 3.08 1.00
N ASN A 117 -11.96 2.90 2.31
CA ASN A 117 -12.47 3.89 3.24
C ASN A 117 -11.49 5.06 3.47
N GLN A 118 -11.95 6.11 4.16
CA GLN A 118 -11.15 7.32 4.48
C GLN A 118 -10.01 7.10 5.48
N SER A 119 -9.91 5.93 6.10
CA SER A 119 -8.82 5.59 7.02
C SER A 119 -7.59 5.02 6.31
N CYS A 120 -7.64 4.95 4.98
CA CYS A 120 -6.58 4.42 4.13
C CYS A 120 -6.16 5.43 3.07
N TYR A 121 -4.92 5.29 2.59
CA TYR A 121 -4.39 5.96 1.41
C TYR A 121 -4.09 4.93 0.32
N ALA A 122 -4.32 5.32 -0.93
CA ALA A 122 -3.81 4.64 -2.11
C ALA A 122 -2.61 5.41 -2.66
N LEU A 123 -1.54 4.69 -2.92
CA LEU A 123 -0.28 5.24 -3.43
C LEU A 123 -0.05 4.73 -4.85
N VAL A 124 0.17 5.67 -5.76
CA VAL A 124 0.33 5.41 -7.20
C VAL A 124 1.64 6.02 -7.68
N GLY A 125 2.42 5.26 -8.42
CA GLY A 125 3.68 5.72 -8.98
C GLY A 125 3.47 6.79 -10.07
N LYS A 126 4.26 7.87 -9.99
CA LYS A 126 4.41 8.86 -11.05
C LYS A 126 5.63 8.43 -11.88
N ASN A 127 5.43 7.73 -13.00
CA ASN A 127 6.50 7.14 -13.79
C ASN A 127 7.40 6.18 -12.95
N LEU A 128 6.78 5.43 -12.06
CA LEU A 128 7.40 4.44 -11.20
C LEU A 128 6.54 3.18 -11.19
N HIS A 129 7.15 2.02 -11.34
CA HIS A 129 6.46 0.74 -11.32
C HIS A 129 5.78 0.50 -9.96
N GLN A 130 4.54 -0.04 -9.93
CA GLN A 130 3.76 -0.18 -8.69
C GLN A 130 4.45 -1.08 -7.65
N LEU A 131 5.18 -2.11 -8.06
CA LEU A 131 5.95 -2.92 -7.14
C LEU A 131 7.07 -2.11 -6.46
N MET A 132 7.72 -1.17 -7.19
CA MET A 132 8.68 -0.24 -6.59
C MET A 132 7.99 0.68 -5.57
N VAL A 133 6.77 1.18 -5.89
CA VAL A 133 5.96 1.95 -4.93
C VAL A 133 5.73 1.15 -3.65
N TYR A 134 5.41 -0.15 -3.76
CA TYR A 134 5.23 -1.03 -2.60
C TYR A 134 6.47 -1.08 -1.70
N PHE A 135 7.64 -1.35 -2.26
CA PHE A 135 8.88 -1.45 -1.48
C PHE A 135 9.32 -0.11 -0.89
N TYR A 136 9.23 0.99 -1.64
CA TYR A 136 9.49 2.34 -1.11
C TYR A 136 8.52 2.69 0.02
N THR A 137 7.26 2.29 -0.09
CA THR A 137 6.25 2.52 0.94
C THR A 137 6.55 1.73 2.21
N LEU A 138 6.89 0.45 2.11
CA LEU A 138 7.28 -0.37 3.26
C LEU A 138 8.46 0.25 4.01
N ALA A 139 9.52 0.65 3.29
CA ALA A 139 10.68 1.30 3.87
C ALA A 139 10.34 2.64 4.55
N THR A 140 9.49 3.45 3.90
CA THR A 140 9.07 4.76 4.42
C THR A 140 8.20 4.62 5.67
N VAL A 141 7.21 3.75 5.64
CA VAL A 141 6.33 3.48 6.80
C VAL A 141 7.14 2.94 7.98
N LYS A 142 8.14 2.08 7.74
CA LYS A 142 9.05 1.61 8.78
C LYS A 142 9.81 2.78 9.44
N ARG A 143 10.30 3.74 8.65
CA ARG A 143 10.97 4.95 9.19
C ARG A 143 10.00 5.84 9.97
N LEU A 144 8.77 6.06 9.46
CA LEU A 144 7.77 6.86 10.16
C LEU A 144 7.41 6.25 11.51
N LYS A 145 7.21 4.94 11.59
CA LYS A 145 7.00 4.23 12.86
C LYS A 145 8.17 4.38 13.81
N HIS A 146 9.40 4.32 13.31
CA HIS A 146 10.61 4.47 14.13
C HIS A 146 10.78 5.89 14.69
N LYS A 147 10.45 6.92 13.88
CA LYS A 147 10.47 8.32 14.32
C LYS A 147 9.44 8.60 15.41
N ALA A 148 8.32 7.91 15.38
CA ALA A 148 7.25 8.00 16.38
C ALA A 148 7.52 7.15 17.63
N SER A 149 8.63 6.40 17.70
CA SER A 149 8.95 5.57 18.87
C SER A 149 9.14 6.45 20.11
N GLY A 150 8.25 6.30 21.09
CA GLY A 150 8.16 7.16 22.28
C GLY A 150 6.95 8.10 22.31
N ALA A 151 6.23 8.25 21.20
CA ALA A 151 4.93 8.93 21.12
C ALA A 151 3.87 7.98 20.58
N VAL A 152 2.60 8.30 20.83
CA VAL A 152 1.49 7.50 20.29
C VAL A 152 1.44 7.71 18.76
N PHE A 153 1.59 6.62 18.00
CA PHE A 153 1.55 6.66 16.53
C PHE A 153 0.12 6.36 16.06
N ASP A 154 -0.77 7.34 16.21
CA ASP A 154 -2.21 7.18 16.00
C ASP A 154 -2.65 7.36 14.55
N ALA A 155 -1.86 8.05 13.74
CA ALA A 155 -2.19 8.31 12.34
C ALA A 155 -0.93 8.57 11.50
N ILE A 156 -1.03 8.27 10.20
CA ILE A 156 -0.12 8.77 9.16
C ILE A 156 -0.90 9.80 8.35
N THR A 157 -0.28 10.94 8.06
CA THR A 157 -0.84 11.99 7.24
C THR A 157 -0.09 12.11 5.90
N THR A 158 -0.68 12.81 4.95
CA THR A 158 0.01 13.14 3.68
C THR A 158 1.24 14.00 3.93
N LYS A 159 1.23 14.83 4.99
CA LYS A 159 2.37 15.66 5.41
C LYS A 159 3.55 14.81 5.89
N ASP A 160 3.28 13.69 6.57
CA ASP A 160 4.33 12.78 6.99
C ASP A 160 5.06 12.19 5.78
N PHE A 161 4.31 11.73 4.77
CA PHE A 161 4.91 11.27 3.53
C PHE A 161 5.66 12.35 2.76
N SER A 162 5.14 13.58 2.71
CA SER A 162 5.80 14.69 2.02
C SER A 162 7.09 15.16 2.69
N SER A 163 7.28 14.84 3.96
CA SER A 163 8.52 15.10 4.70
C SER A 163 9.57 14.00 4.54
N GLU A 164 9.20 12.85 3.94
CA GLU A 164 10.10 11.71 3.77
C GLU A 164 10.87 11.78 2.45
N TYR A 165 12.12 11.37 2.53
CA TYR A 165 13.00 11.19 1.38
C TYR A 165 13.30 9.72 1.18
N ILE A 166 13.44 9.34 -0.07
CA ILE A 166 13.87 7.99 -0.47
C ILE A 166 15.15 8.08 -1.30
N ASN A 167 15.99 7.08 -1.18
CA ASN A 167 17.10 6.87 -2.09
C ASN A 167 16.56 6.10 -3.30
N ARG A 168 16.39 6.80 -4.43
CA ARG A 168 15.83 6.18 -5.63
C ARG A 168 16.88 5.30 -6.30
N LEU A 169 16.52 4.07 -6.62
CA LEU A 169 17.36 3.17 -7.39
C LEU A 169 17.63 3.75 -8.80
N SER A 170 18.76 3.38 -9.40
CA SER A 170 18.98 3.65 -10.80
C SER A 170 17.97 2.89 -11.67
N GLU A 171 17.74 3.34 -12.90
CA GLU A 171 16.84 2.62 -13.82
C GLU A 171 17.30 1.18 -14.09
N GLN A 172 18.60 0.94 -14.08
CA GLN A 172 19.18 -0.38 -14.26
C GLN A 172 18.88 -1.28 -13.05
N ASP A 173 19.07 -0.76 -11.84
CA ASP A 173 18.79 -1.49 -10.60
C ASP A 173 17.29 -1.73 -10.41
N GLU A 174 16.44 -0.76 -10.76
CA GLU A 174 14.98 -0.94 -10.78
C GLU A 174 14.58 -2.10 -11.71
N LYS A 175 15.09 -2.11 -12.94
CA LYS A 175 14.80 -3.18 -13.91
C LYS A 175 15.29 -4.54 -13.43
N PHE A 176 16.48 -4.58 -12.82
CA PHE A 176 17.03 -5.83 -12.29
C PHE A 176 16.23 -6.34 -11.09
N PHE A 177 15.91 -5.44 -10.16
CA PHE A 177 15.09 -5.76 -8.98
C PHE A 177 13.70 -6.28 -9.38
N LEU A 178 13.03 -5.62 -10.33
CA LEU A 178 11.71 -6.04 -10.81
C LEU A 178 11.74 -7.45 -11.41
N LYS A 179 12.75 -7.80 -12.18
CA LYS A 179 12.91 -9.17 -12.72
C LYS A 179 13.02 -10.25 -11.64
N LEU A 180 13.52 -9.90 -10.46
CA LEU A 180 13.65 -10.83 -9.33
C LEU A 180 12.40 -10.86 -8.45
N ALA A 181 11.69 -9.75 -8.35
CA ALA A 181 10.57 -9.57 -7.45
C ALA A 181 9.20 -9.82 -8.09
N GLU A 182 9.10 -9.75 -9.42
CA GLU A 182 7.88 -10.12 -10.15
C GLU A 182 7.79 -11.65 -10.27
N PRO A 183 6.65 -12.25 -9.90
CA PRO A 183 6.41 -13.65 -10.18
C PRO A 183 6.39 -13.90 -11.68
N THR A 184 7.18 -14.86 -12.14
CA THR A 184 7.15 -15.38 -13.53
C THR A 184 5.84 -16.11 -13.82
#